data_eb5d35b1943ca00839604f1e6fee4c7d
#
_entry.id   eb5d35b1943ca00839604f1e6fee4c7d
#
_cell.length_a   1.000
_cell.length_b   1.000
_cell.length_c   1.000
_cell.angle_alpha   90.00
_cell.angle_beta   90.00
_cell.angle_gamma   90.00
#
_symmetry.space_group_name_H-M   'P 1'
#
loop_
_entity.id
_entity.type
_entity.pdbx_description
1 polymer ?
#
loop_
_entity_poly.entity_id
_entity_poly.type
_entity_poly.pdbx_seq_one_letter_code
_entity_poly.pdbx_strand_id
1 'polypeptide(L)'
;MLSDIEIAQKASMKKIYEIADGLGIPQDALEPHGHYKAKVSLQYVDSLKDKKNGKLILVTAISPTPAGEGKTTTTVGLGDALNHIGKKAIICLREPSLGPVFGMKGGAAGGGYAQVVPMEDINLHFTGDFNAIALANNLLAALIDNHINHGNELGFDVRRVTWKRVMDMNDRALRDITIALGGPGNGYPRQDGFDIVVASEIMAIFCLATSLNDLKARIAKIVVGYTKDLKPILAKDLHAQGAMTALLKDALLPNLVQTLENNPAFIHGGPFANIAHGCNSVIATQTALKLGDYVVTEAGFGADLGAEKFIDIKCRKSGLRPDAVVIVATLRALKFHGGMDVKEVSNENLAALEKGIVNLERHVHNVMNNYGLPCIVSVNHRTHDTEAEVALLMDRVGKLGCKVVMAKHWADGGKGAAEVAKEVVALCEQPSNFKFVYPDEMPLWDKMKTIATKIYGASDIAADNKIRGQIKRLQDDGYGHYPVCVAKTQYSFSTDAALRGAPSNHIVTIREVRLAAGAEFIVMVCGDVMTMPGLPKVPSAVAIDVDDNGKIVGLF
;
A
#
# COMPACT_ATOMS: atom_id res chain seq x y z
N MET A 1 8.38 -29.84 -1.58
CA MET A 1 8.55 -28.54 -2.28
C MET A 1 9.22 -27.62 -1.26
N LEU A 2 10.22 -26.84 -1.66
CA LEU A 2 10.88 -25.90 -0.74
C LEU A 2 9.90 -24.79 -0.33
N SER A 3 10.00 -24.31 0.92
CA SER A 3 9.29 -23.13 1.39
C SER A 3 9.90 -21.85 0.78
N ASP A 4 9.18 -20.73 0.87
CA ASP A 4 9.62 -19.45 0.30
C ASP A 4 10.95 -19.00 0.93
N ILE A 5 11.12 -19.17 2.25
CA ILE A 5 12.38 -18.84 2.91
C ILE A 5 13.53 -19.78 2.49
N GLU A 6 13.28 -21.07 2.31
CA GLU A 6 14.32 -21.99 1.83
C GLU A 6 14.78 -21.68 0.41
N ILE A 7 13.87 -21.22 -0.46
CA ILE A 7 14.21 -20.74 -1.81
C ILE A 7 15.05 -19.46 -1.70
N ALA A 8 14.63 -18.49 -0.90
CA ALA A 8 15.35 -17.23 -0.71
C ALA A 8 16.76 -17.43 -0.14
N GLN A 9 16.91 -18.34 0.83
CA GLN A 9 18.20 -18.64 1.45
C GLN A 9 19.19 -19.37 0.54
N LYS A 10 18.71 -19.99 -0.55
CA LYS A 10 19.54 -20.61 -1.61
C LYS A 10 19.88 -19.64 -2.74
N ALA A 11 19.41 -18.39 -2.68
CA ALA A 11 19.62 -17.40 -3.73
C ALA A 11 21.11 -17.09 -3.92
N SER A 12 21.53 -17.01 -5.18
CA SER A 12 22.86 -16.51 -5.55
C SER A 12 22.78 -15.00 -5.77
N MET A 13 22.87 -14.23 -4.67
CA MET A 13 22.78 -12.78 -4.71
C MET A 13 24.06 -12.13 -5.23
N LYS A 14 23.93 -11.15 -6.11
CA LYS A 14 25.01 -10.23 -6.48
C LYS A 14 25.25 -9.20 -5.37
N LYS A 15 26.44 -8.65 -5.30
CA LYS A 15 26.70 -7.50 -4.44
C LYS A 15 25.83 -6.32 -4.90
N ILE A 16 25.34 -5.52 -3.96
CA ILE A 16 24.43 -4.42 -4.28
C ILE A 16 25.06 -3.39 -5.24
N TYR A 17 26.38 -3.24 -5.20
CA TYR A 17 27.10 -2.38 -6.15
C TYR A 17 26.98 -2.87 -7.59
N GLU A 18 26.96 -4.17 -7.84
CA GLU A 18 26.79 -4.74 -9.18
C GLU A 18 25.37 -4.50 -9.72
N ILE A 19 24.38 -4.54 -8.83
CA ILE A 19 22.99 -4.18 -9.18
C ILE A 19 22.89 -2.69 -9.53
N ALA A 20 23.52 -1.84 -8.74
CA ALA A 20 23.55 -0.39 -8.94
C ALA A 20 24.29 -0.01 -10.22
N ASP A 21 25.42 -0.65 -10.52
CA ASP A 21 26.17 -0.44 -11.76
C ASP A 21 25.32 -0.76 -12.99
N GLY A 22 24.52 -1.82 -12.94
CA GLY A 22 23.54 -2.17 -13.99
C GLY A 22 22.47 -1.10 -14.23
N LEU A 23 22.20 -0.27 -13.24
CA LEU A 23 21.29 0.89 -13.33
C LEU A 23 22.02 2.19 -13.70
N GLY A 24 23.35 2.21 -13.67
CA GLY A 24 24.16 3.41 -13.85
C GLY A 24 24.13 4.32 -12.61
N ILE A 25 23.94 3.76 -11.42
CA ILE A 25 24.04 4.49 -10.15
C ILE A 25 25.51 4.44 -9.69
N PRO A 26 26.19 5.59 -9.56
CA PRO A 26 27.58 5.61 -9.12
C PRO A 26 27.70 5.18 -7.65
N GLN A 27 28.84 4.60 -7.29
CA GLN A 27 29.04 4.03 -5.94
C GLN A 27 28.97 5.07 -4.82
N ASP A 28 29.40 6.29 -5.08
CA ASP A 28 29.32 7.42 -4.15
C ASP A 28 27.90 7.93 -3.88
N ALA A 29 26.94 7.51 -4.72
CA ALA A 29 25.52 7.77 -4.52
C ALA A 29 24.82 6.68 -3.68
N LEU A 30 25.55 5.66 -3.23
CA LEU A 30 25.01 4.56 -2.44
C LEU A 30 25.45 4.64 -0.99
N GLU A 31 24.51 4.41 -0.07
CA GLU A 31 24.75 4.16 1.34
C GLU A 31 24.49 2.67 1.62
N PRO A 32 25.55 1.82 1.68
CA PRO A 32 25.37 0.38 1.81
C PRO A 32 24.89 -0.02 3.20
N HIS A 33 23.91 -0.91 3.24
CA HIS A 33 23.45 -1.60 4.44
C HIS A 33 23.83 -3.08 4.35
N GLY A 34 25.11 -3.38 4.53
CA GLY A 34 25.69 -4.69 4.25
C GLY A 34 25.97 -4.90 2.76
N HIS A 35 25.99 -6.18 2.33
CA HIS A 35 26.43 -6.52 0.97
C HIS A 35 25.34 -6.48 -0.10
N TYR A 36 24.07 -6.61 0.30
CA TYR A 36 22.98 -6.94 -0.62
C TYR A 36 21.84 -5.92 -0.64
N LYS A 37 21.97 -4.84 0.12
CA LYS A 37 21.01 -3.72 0.17
C LYS A 37 21.74 -2.41 0.34
N ALA A 38 21.20 -1.33 -0.23
CA ALA A 38 21.73 0.01 -0.09
C ALA A 38 20.62 1.04 -0.19
N LYS A 39 20.85 2.22 0.39
CA LYS A 39 20.03 3.39 0.11
C LYS A 39 20.66 4.21 -1.02
N VAL A 40 19.80 4.87 -1.81
CA VAL A 40 20.22 5.77 -2.88
C VAL A 40 20.10 7.21 -2.41
N SER A 41 21.18 7.99 -2.53
CA SER A 41 21.24 9.35 -2.03
C SER A 41 20.22 10.28 -2.70
N LEU A 42 19.57 11.17 -1.93
CA LEU A 42 18.61 12.14 -2.47
C LEU A 42 19.25 13.13 -3.45
N GLN A 43 20.56 13.42 -3.28
CA GLN A 43 21.29 14.27 -4.22
C GLN A 43 21.36 13.62 -5.61
N TYR A 44 21.64 12.32 -5.68
CA TYR A 44 21.61 11.58 -6.93
C TYR A 44 20.19 11.50 -7.50
N VAL A 45 19.18 11.20 -6.68
CA VAL A 45 17.78 11.21 -7.09
C VAL A 45 17.39 12.54 -7.72
N ASP A 46 17.75 13.66 -7.12
CA ASP A 46 17.48 15.01 -7.64
C ASP A 46 18.19 15.27 -8.98
N SER A 47 19.40 14.72 -9.16
CA SER A 47 20.14 14.84 -10.42
C SER A 47 19.46 14.14 -11.61
N LEU A 48 18.53 13.23 -11.34
CA LEU A 48 17.81 12.48 -12.38
C LEU A 48 16.57 13.21 -12.91
N LYS A 49 16.16 14.33 -12.31
CA LYS A 49 14.87 14.99 -12.57
C LYS A 49 14.58 15.26 -14.05
N ASP A 50 15.61 15.63 -14.82
CA ASP A 50 15.48 15.97 -16.24
C ASP A 50 15.52 14.75 -17.18
N LYS A 51 15.83 13.55 -16.67
CA LYS A 51 15.76 12.33 -17.47
C LYS A 51 14.32 12.00 -17.85
N LYS A 52 14.13 11.43 -19.05
CA LYS A 52 12.84 10.92 -19.51
C LYS A 52 12.37 9.78 -18.58
N ASN A 53 11.08 9.75 -18.29
CA ASN A 53 10.47 8.62 -17.56
C ASN A 53 10.34 7.39 -18.47
N GLY A 54 10.55 6.22 -17.87
CA GLY A 54 10.10 4.95 -18.42
C GLY A 54 8.58 4.78 -18.30
N LYS A 55 8.08 3.62 -18.70
CA LYS A 55 6.67 3.22 -18.63
C LYS A 55 6.30 2.73 -17.24
N LEU A 56 5.18 3.20 -16.70
CA LEU A 56 4.68 2.83 -15.38
C LEU A 56 3.57 1.78 -15.51
N ILE A 57 3.78 0.62 -14.91
CA ILE A 57 2.85 -0.51 -14.89
C ILE A 57 2.33 -0.66 -13.46
N LEU A 58 1.02 -0.57 -13.30
CA LEU A 58 0.35 -0.81 -12.01
C LEU A 58 -0.15 -2.26 -11.96
N VAL A 59 0.31 -3.01 -10.98
CA VAL A 59 -0.23 -4.34 -10.65
C VAL A 59 -1.26 -4.17 -9.52
N THR A 60 -2.46 -4.62 -9.77
CA THR A 60 -3.56 -4.64 -8.80
C THR A 60 -4.22 -6.02 -8.83
N ALA A 61 -5.33 -6.21 -8.13
CA ALA A 61 -6.00 -7.51 -8.09
C ALA A 61 -7.52 -7.36 -7.99
N ILE A 62 -8.21 -8.47 -8.11
CA ILE A 62 -9.61 -8.62 -7.67
C ILE A 62 -9.74 -8.39 -6.16
N SER A 63 -10.97 -8.29 -5.65
CA SER A 63 -11.20 -8.17 -4.21
C SER A 63 -10.54 -9.34 -3.47
N PRO A 64 -9.77 -9.08 -2.37
CA PRO A 64 -9.03 -10.12 -1.67
C PRO A 64 -9.91 -11.25 -1.13
N THR A 65 -9.32 -12.44 -1.03
CA THR A 65 -9.96 -13.64 -0.49
C THR A 65 -9.03 -14.35 0.50
N PRO A 66 -9.53 -15.22 1.36
CA PRO A 66 -8.67 -16.06 2.19
C PRO A 66 -7.75 -17.00 1.39
N ALA A 67 -8.09 -17.26 0.12
CA ALA A 67 -7.29 -18.08 -0.77
C ALA A 67 -6.01 -17.37 -1.28
N GLY A 68 -5.97 -16.03 -1.17
CA GLY A 68 -4.90 -15.18 -1.69
C GLY A 68 -4.90 -15.06 -3.23
N GLU A 69 -4.49 -13.94 -3.76
CA GLU A 69 -4.43 -13.65 -5.20
C GLU A 69 -3.00 -13.69 -5.75
N GLY A 70 -1.98 -13.51 -4.89
CA GLY A 70 -0.57 -13.54 -5.28
C GLY A 70 -0.10 -12.28 -6.02
N LYS A 71 -0.62 -11.11 -5.65
CA LYS A 71 -0.32 -9.83 -6.30
C LYS A 71 1.18 -9.48 -6.27
N THR A 72 1.81 -9.52 -5.10
CA THR A 72 3.25 -9.21 -4.97
C THR A 72 4.10 -10.21 -5.75
N THR A 73 3.77 -11.50 -5.70
CA THR A 73 4.41 -12.53 -6.51
C THR A 73 4.32 -12.22 -8.01
N THR A 74 3.15 -11.73 -8.46
CA THR A 74 2.97 -11.32 -9.86
C THR A 74 3.77 -10.04 -10.18
N THR A 75 3.84 -9.10 -9.26
CA THR A 75 4.62 -7.86 -9.44
C THR A 75 6.10 -8.17 -9.64
N VAL A 76 6.65 -9.04 -8.81
CA VAL A 76 8.05 -9.49 -8.93
C VAL A 76 8.24 -10.32 -10.19
N GLY A 77 7.39 -11.33 -10.40
CA GLY A 77 7.47 -12.20 -11.59
C GLY A 77 7.34 -11.45 -12.92
N LEU A 78 6.51 -10.41 -12.96
CA LEU A 78 6.39 -9.55 -14.16
C LEU A 78 7.65 -8.69 -14.36
N GLY A 79 8.23 -8.14 -13.28
CA GLY A 79 9.49 -7.40 -13.37
C GLY A 79 10.64 -8.28 -13.87
N ASP A 80 10.76 -9.49 -13.34
CA ASP A 80 11.72 -10.49 -13.81
C ASP A 80 11.43 -10.91 -15.26
N ALA A 81 10.16 -11.10 -15.64
CA ALA A 81 9.76 -11.45 -16.99
C ALA A 81 10.10 -10.38 -18.02
N LEU A 82 9.89 -9.10 -17.68
CA LEU A 82 10.28 -7.99 -18.54
C LEU A 82 11.80 -7.98 -18.79
N ASN A 83 12.61 -8.19 -17.76
CA ASN A 83 14.06 -8.33 -17.91
C ASN A 83 14.42 -9.59 -18.71
N HIS A 84 13.73 -10.72 -18.49
CA HIS A 84 13.91 -11.96 -19.24
C HIS A 84 13.68 -11.79 -20.75
N ILE A 85 12.73 -10.97 -21.17
CA ILE A 85 12.48 -10.65 -22.58
C ILE A 85 13.33 -9.47 -23.10
N GLY A 86 14.37 -9.08 -22.36
CA GLY A 86 15.35 -8.06 -22.79
C GLY A 86 14.91 -6.61 -22.59
N LYS A 87 13.92 -6.34 -21.70
CA LYS A 87 13.54 -4.98 -21.31
C LYS A 87 14.25 -4.58 -20.02
N LYS A 88 14.60 -3.30 -19.88
CA LYS A 88 15.18 -2.77 -18.63
C LYS A 88 14.05 -2.41 -17.66
N ALA A 89 13.68 -3.34 -16.77
CA ALA A 89 12.59 -3.17 -15.84
C ALA A 89 13.09 -3.09 -14.39
N ILE A 90 12.42 -2.24 -13.59
CA ILE A 90 12.66 -2.06 -12.16
C ILE A 90 11.34 -2.30 -11.42
N ILE A 91 11.42 -2.98 -10.28
CA ILE A 91 10.28 -3.29 -9.43
C ILE A 91 10.22 -2.29 -8.27
N CYS A 92 9.02 -1.81 -7.91
CA CYS A 92 8.80 -0.94 -6.76
C CYS A 92 7.75 -1.53 -5.83
N LEU A 93 8.14 -1.87 -4.61
CA LEU A 93 7.31 -2.52 -3.60
C LEU A 93 7.22 -1.70 -2.32
N ARG A 94 6.21 -2.04 -1.51
CA ARG A 94 6.14 -1.58 -0.13
C ARG A 94 7.04 -2.42 0.76
N GLU A 95 7.58 -1.78 1.79
CA GLU A 95 8.22 -2.46 2.91
C GLU A 95 7.15 -3.12 3.79
N PRO A 96 7.34 -4.39 4.23
CA PRO A 96 6.40 -5.05 5.13
C PRO A 96 6.49 -4.54 6.57
N SER A 97 5.34 -4.48 7.24
CA SER A 97 5.23 -4.19 8.68
C SER A 97 5.42 -5.46 9.51
N LEU A 98 6.11 -5.34 10.64
CA LEU A 98 6.37 -6.46 11.55
C LEU A 98 5.09 -7.06 12.15
N GLY A 99 4.08 -6.23 12.42
CA GLY A 99 2.82 -6.73 12.96
C GLY A 99 2.17 -7.82 12.11
N PRO A 100 1.91 -7.61 10.81
CA PRO A 100 1.46 -8.65 9.90
C PRO A 100 2.42 -9.84 9.77
N VAL A 101 3.74 -9.61 9.72
CA VAL A 101 4.75 -10.67 9.61
C VAL A 101 4.69 -11.64 10.78
N PHE A 102 4.64 -11.12 12.00
CA PHE A 102 4.52 -11.94 13.22
C PHE A 102 3.07 -12.35 13.54
N GLY A 103 2.08 -11.78 12.85
CA GLY A 103 0.65 -12.02 13.05
C GLY A 103 0.11 -13.19 12.23
N MET A 104 -0.53 -12.87 11.12
CA MET A 104 -1.34 -13.83 10.34
C MET A 104 -0.83 -14.11 8.96
N LYS A 105 0.15 -13.36 8.44
CA LYS A 105 0.41 -13.38 7.03
C LYS A 105 1.89 -13.24 6.74
N GLY A 106 2.30 -13.97 5.71
CA GLY A 106 3.60 -13.83 5.09
C GLY A 106 3.98 -12.39 4.75
N GLY A 107 5.27 -12.14 4.71
CA GLY A 107 5.84 -10.87 4.33
C GLY A 107 5.52 -10.46 2.89
N ALA A 108 5.92 -9.25 2.53
CA ALA A 108 5.66 -8.68 1.21
C ALA A 108 6.83 -8.89 0.23
N ALA A 109 7.57 -9.99 0.32
CA ALA A 109 8.73 -10.28 -0.53
C ALA A 109 8.40 -11.02 -1.84
N GLY A 110 7.15 -11.42 -2.05
CA GLY A 110 6.73 -12.32 -3.12
C GLY A 110 6.63 -13.77 -2.64
N GLY A 111 6.73 -14.74 -3.55
CA GLY A 111 6.66 -16.17 -3.18
C GLY A 111 7.16 -17.08 -4.32
N GLY A 112 7.52 -18.31 -3.97
CA GLY A 112 8.14 -19.25 -4.89
C GLY A 112 9.42 -18.70 -5.51
N TYR A 113 9.55 -18.80 -6.81
CA TYR A 113 10.69 -18.28 -7.55
C TYR A 113 10.53 -16.80 -8.00
N ALA A 114 9.47 -16.12 -7.59
CA ALA A 114 9.25 -14.69 -7.82
C ALA A 114 9.33 -13.93 -6.49
N GLN A 115 10.54 -13.72 -5.98
CA GLN A 115 10.81 -13.05 -4.70
C GLN A 115 11.88 -11.97 -4.84
N VAL A 116 11.81 -10.96 -3.96
CA VAL A 116 12.89 -10.02 -3.68
C VAL A 116 13.73 -10.52 -2.52
N VAL A 117 15.05 -10.31 -2.59
CA VAL A 117 16.03 -10.77 -1.60
C VAL A 117 16.98 -9.64 -1.21
N PRO A 118 17.54 -9.64 0.02
CA PRO A 118 17.46 -10.66 1.07
C PRO A 118 16.09 -10.66 1.78
N MET A 119 15.37 -11.76 1.70
CA MET A 119 13.98 -11.89 2.16
C MET A 119 13.85 -11.72 3.68
N GLU A 120 14.77 -12.28 4.45
CA GLU A 120 14.79 -12.20 5.92
C GLU A 120 14.92 -10.74 6.38
N ASP A 121 15.89 -10.00 5.84
CA ASP A 121 16.12 -8.61 6.19
C ASP A 121 14.91 -7.73 5.84
N ILE A 122 14.34 -7.94 4.64
CA ILE A 122 13.18 -7.18 4.17
C ILE A 122 11.97 -7.36 5.09
N ASN A 123 11.74 -8.58 5.59
CA ASN A 123 10.59 -8.89 6.43
C ASN A 123 10.81 -8.61 7.94
N LEU A 124 12.02 -8.33 8.36
CA LEU A 124 12.35 -8.05 9.77
C LEU A 124 12.86 -6.60 9.93
N HIS A 125 14.12 -6.42 10.24
CA HIS A 125 14.74 -5.09 10.36
C HIS A 125 15.48 -4.73 9.07
N PHE A 126 14.74 -4.19 8.11
CA PHE A 126 15.28 -3.96 6.78
C PHE A 126 16.42 -2.93 6.75
N THR A 127 16.12 -1.65 6.86
CA THR A 127 17.08 -0.54 6.91
C THR A 127 16.76 0.46 8.03
N GLY A 128 15.73 0.19 8.84
CA GLY A 128 15.34 1.00 9.98
C GLY A 128 14.31 2.08 9.70
N ASP A 129 13.74 2.15 8.50
CA ASP A 129 12.80 3.20 8.10
C ASP A 129 11.56 3.25 8.99
N PHE A 130 10.97 2.10 9.32
CA PHE A 130 9.80 2.04 10.17
C PHE A 130 10.10 2.44 11.63
N ASN A 131 11.30 2.13 12.13
CA ASN A 131 11.75 2.62 13.43
C ASN A 131 11.88 4.14 13.44
N ALA A 132 12.44 4.73 12.38
CA ALA A 132 12.55 6.18 12.24
C ALA A 132 11.16 6.86 12.20
N ILE A 133 10.21 6.26 11.46
CA ILE A 133 8.83 6.74 11.38
C ILE A 133 8.14 6.65 12.76
N ALA A 134 8.31 5.52 13.46
CA ALA A 134 7.75 5.35 14.81
C ALA A 134 8.32 6.38 15.79
N LEU A 135 9.63 6.60 15.79
CA LEU A 135 10.28 7.58 16.67
C LEU A 135 9.84 9.01 16.35
N ALA A 136 9.74 9.39 15.07
CA ALA A 136 9.26 10.72 14.68
C ALA A 136 7.81 10.95 15.14
N ASN A 137 6.93 9.96 14.97
CA ASN A 137 5.55 10.01 15.42
C ASN A 137 5.46 10.14 16.95
N ASN A 138 6.25 9.35 17.68
CA ASN A 138 6.22 9.33 19.14
C ASN A 138 6.90 10.54 19.78
N LEU A 139 7.89 11.14 19.08
CA LEU A 139 8.45 12.44 19.47
C LEU A 139 7.37 13.52 19.46
N LEU A 140 6.53 13.58 18.43
CA LEU A 140 5.43 14.54 18.36
C LEU A 140 4.42 14.30 19.50
N ALA A 141 4.06 13.05 19.80
CA ALA A 141 3.20 12.71 20.93
C ALA A 141 3.81 13.16 22.28
N ALA A 142 5.11 12.96 22.47
CA ALA A 142 5.82 13.40 23.66
C ALA A 142 5.86 14.95 23.78
N LEU A 143 6.06 15.66 22.67
CA LEU A 143 6.05 17.13 22.65
C LEU A 143 4.67 17.70 23.00
N ILE A 144 3.59 17.07 22.57
CA ILE A 144 2.21 17.46 22.94
C ILE A 144 2.03 17.37 24.46
N ASP A 145 2.30 16.20 25.06
CA ASP A 145 2.12 15.99 26.48
C ASP A 145 3.08 16.85 27.32
N ASN A 146 4.31 17.07 26.85
CA ASN A 146 5.26 17.99 27.46
C ASN A 146 4.75 19.45 27.46
N HIS A 147 4.21 19.91 26.34
CA HIS A 147 3.63 21.26 26.23
C HIS A 147 2.43 21.43 27.20
N ILE A 148 1.55 20.45 27.25
CA ILE A 148 0.40 20.47 28.16
C ILE A 148 0.89 20.51 29.61
N ASN A 149 1.92 19.75 29.98
CA ASN A 149 2.47 19.69 31.32
C ASN A 149 3.13 21.01 31.77
N HIS A 150 3.77 21.74 30.86
CA HIS A 150 4.53 22.96 31.15
C HIS A 150 3.76 24.25 30.82
N GLY A 151 2.47 24.28 31.11
CA GLY A 151 1.68 25.52 31.07
C GLY A 151 0.64 25.60 29.95
N ASN A 152 0.70 24.75 28.95
CA ASN A 152 -0.32 24.64 27.89
C ASN A 152 -0.66 26.01 27.23
N GLU A 153 0.36 26.79 26.88
CA GLU A 153 0.20 28.13 26.30
C GLU A 153 -0.62 28.14 24.99
N LEU A 154 -0.54 27.06 24.20
CA LEU A 154 -1.33 26.87 22.98
C LEU A 154 -2.82 26.58 23.26
N GLY A 155 -3.18 26.30 24.53
CA GLY A 155 -4.55 26.10 24.96
C GLY A 155 -5.18 24.78 24.50
N PHE A 156 -4.42 23.68 24.45
CA PHE A 156 -4.98 22.37 24.16
C PHE A 156 -6.16 22.07 25.10
N ASP A 157 -7.29 21.66 24.54
CA ASP A 157 -8.25 20.85 25.30
C ASP A 157 -7.71 19.42 25.34
N VAL A 158 -7.29 18.96 26.51
CA VAL A 158 -6.68 17.62 26.69
C VAL A 158 -7.57 16.46 26.22
N ARG A 159 -8.89 16.70 26.13
CA ARG A 159 -9.86 15.72 25.58
C ARG A 159 -9.91 15.72 24.06
N ARG A 160 -9.25 16.67 23.41
CA ARG A 160 -9.25 16.92 21.95
C ARG A 160 -7.88 16.77 21.31
N VAL A 161 -6.96 16.10 22.00
CA VAL A 161 -5.71 15.63 21.39
C VAL A 161 -6.07 14.52 20.41
N THR A 162 -5.68 14.67 19.16
CA THR A 162 -6.01 13.74 18.06
C THR A 162 -4.85 12.83 17.70
N TRP A 163 -3.66 13.13 18.20
CA TRP A 163 -2.43 12.43 17.86
C TRP A 163 -2.18 11.27 18.82
N LYS A 164 -2.11 10.05 18.27
CA LYS A 164 -1.78 8.82 18.99
C LYS A 164 -0.30 8.48 18.88
N ARG A 165 0.17 7.61 19.76
CA ARG A 165 1.46 6.94 19.64
C ARG A 165 1.40 5.83 18.62
N VAL A 166 2.55 5.28 18.22
CA VAL A 166 2.61 4.16 17.28
C VAL A 166 3.60 3.09 17.73
N MET A 167 3.33 1.85 17.29
CA MET A 167 4.22 0.71 17.42
C MET A 167 4.06 -0.18 16.19
N ASP A 168 5.18 -0.72 15.65
CA ASP A 168 5.10 -1.63 14.51
C ASP A 168 4.91 -3.09 14.95
N MET A 169 3.83 -3.34 15.68
CA MET A 169 3.43 -4.66 16.15
C MET A 169 1.91 -4.72 16.29
N ASN A 170 1.34 -5.91 16.12
CA ASN A 170 -0.08 -6.15 16.39
C ASN A 170 -0.30 -6.33 17.89
N ASP A 171 -0.88 -5.33 18.56
CA ASP A 171 -1.16 -5.39 19.99
C ASP A 171 -2.50 -4.75 20.33
N ARG A 172 -3.54 -5.59 20.48
CA ARG A 172 -4.90 -5.12 20.80
C ARG A 172 -5.04 -4.46 22.17
N ALA A 173 -4.12 -4.74 23.10
CA ALA A 173 -4.16 -4.15 24.44
C ALA A 173 -3.81 -2.66 24.45
N LEU A 174 -3.15 -2.18 23.37
CA LEU A 174 -2.73 -0.79 23.23
C LEU A 174 -3.74 0.11 22.49
N ARG A 175 -4.89 -0.40 22.06
CA ARG A 175 -5.90 0.37 21.30
C ARG A 175 -6.40 1.58 22.06
N ASP A 176 -6.72 1.37 23.33
CA ASP A 176 -7.21 2.40 24.24
C ASP A 176 -6.52 2.21 25.60
N ILE A 177 -5.77 3.22 26.02
CA ILE A 177 -4.99 3.24 27.25
C ILE A 177 -5.21 4.56 28.01
N THR A 178 -4.88 4.57 29.27
CA THR A 178 -4.74 5.81 30.04
C THR A 178 -3.27 6.12 30.24
N ILE A 179 -2.84 7.32 29.90
CA ILE A 179 -1.46 7.78 30.08
C ILE A 179 -1.36 8.77 31.25
N ALA A 180 -0.12 9.09 31.65
CA ALA A 180 0.25 10.05 32.68
C ALA A 180 -0.29 9.73 34.08
N LEU A 181 -0.49 8.43 34.39
CA LEU A 181 -0.78 7.98 35.75
C LEU A 181 0.46 8.10 36.65
N GLY A 182 0.28 8.24 37.96
CA GLY A 182 1.38 8.30 38.94
C GLY A 182 1.60 9.68 39.57
N GLY A 183 0.66 10.61 39.36
CA GLY A 183 0.64 11.92 39.98
C GLY A 183 1.17 13.07 39.10
N PRO A 184 1.21 14.30 39.64
CA PRO A 184 1.45 15.51 38.84
C PRO A 184 2.78 15.53 38.11
N GLY A 185 3.80 14.81 38.59
CA GLY A 185 5.09 14.71 37.93
C GLY A 185 5.07 14.00 36.57
N ASN A 186 4.02 13.23 36.28
CA ASN A 186 3.86 12.48 35.03
C ASN A 186 2.93 13.19 34.01
N GLY A 187 2.40 14.36 34.34
CA GLY A 187 1.53 15.13 33.45
C GLY A 187 0.04 14.97 33.74
N TYR A 188 -0.79 15.21 32.76
CA TYR A 188 -2.25 15.17 32.87
C TYR A 188 -2.80 13.81 32.40
N PRO A 189 -3.47 13.05 33.25
CA PRO A 189 -4.12 11.80 32.87
C PRO A 189 -5.15 12.02 31.76
N ARG A 190 -5.02 11.27 30.67
CA ARG A 190 -5.96 11.29 29.55
C ARG A 190 -6.02 9.94 28.83
N GLN A 191 -7.07 9.75 28.06
CA GLN A 191 -7.14 8.64 27.13
C GLN A 191 -6.16 8.85 25.98
N ASP A 192 -5.46 7.81 25.59
CA ASP A 192 -4.58 7.72 24.43
C ASP A 192 -4.72 6.32 23.83
N GLY A 193 -3.89 6.00 22.86
CA GLY A 193 -3.77 4.67 22.26
C GLY A 193 -2.57 4.60 21.34
N PHE A 194 -2.36 3.42 20.78
CA PHE A 194 -1.37 3.19 19.75
C PHE A 194 -2.05 2.80 18.44
N ASP A 195 -1.56 3.35 17.35
CA ASP A 195 -1.80 2.82 16.01
C ASP A 195 -0.57 2.01 15.55
N ILE A 196 -0.73 1.10 14.61
CA ILE A 196 0.41 0.47 13.96
C ILE A 196 1.11 1.49 13.04
N VAL A 197 2.44 1.42 12.94
CA VAL A 197 3.25 2.41 12.20
C VAL A 197 2.73 2.66 10.79
N VAL A 198 2.32 1.61 10.10
CA VAL A 198 1.83 1.67 8.72
C VAL A 198 0.43 2.31 8.56
N ALA A 199 -0.27 2.57 9.68
CA ALA A 199 -1.53 3.33 9.71
C ALA A 199 -1.33 4.80 10.09
N SER A 200 -0.11 5.21 10.46
CA SER A 200 0.18 6.58 10.90
C SER A 200 0.13 7.59 9.75
N GLU A 201 -0.20 8.84 10.08
CA GLU A 201 -0.10 9.93 9.11
C GLU A 201 1.36 10.18 8.70
N ILE A 202 2.35 9.95 9.59
CA ILE A 202 3.78 10.07 9.25
C ILE A 202 4.15 9.11 8.13
N MET A 203 3.68 7.86 8.16
CA MET A 203 3.91 6.90 7.07
C MET A 203 3.31 7.41 5.75
N ALA A 204 2.10 7.96 5.77
CA ALA A 204 1.46 8.52 4.58
C ALA A 204 2.22 9.74 4.04
N ILE A 205 2.62 10.67 4.90
CA ILE A 205 3.44 11.83 4.56
C ILE A 205 4.77 11.39 3.94
N PHE A 206 5.46 10.45 4.57
CA PHE A 206 6.72 9.89 4.12
C PHE A 206 6.62 9.31 2.70
N CYS A 207 5.56 8.58 2.40
CA CYS A 207 5.34 7.98 1.09
C CYS A 207 4.92 8.98 0.00
N LEU A 208 4.35 10.12 0.38
CA LEU A 208 3.92 11.17 -0.57
C LEU A 208 4.94 12.29 -0.73
N ALA A 209 5.90 12.41 0.18
CA ALA A 209 6.94 13.43 0.12
C ALA A 209 7.87 13.22 -1.10
N THR A 210 8.29 14.33 -1.70
CA THR A 210 9.16 14.36 -2.88
C THR A 210 10.59 14.84 -2.58
N SER A 211 10.80 15.40 -1.39
CA SER A 211 12.09 15.89 -0.91
C SER A 211 12.08 16.06 0.61
N LEU A 212 13.24 16.30 1.21
CA LEU A 212 13.33 16.64 2.65
C LEU A 212 12.59 17.94 3.00
N ASN A 213 12.63 18.93 2.11
CA ASN A 213 11.90 20.18 2.32
C ASN A 213 10.38 19.97 2.25
N ASP A 214 9.90 19.16 1.29
CA ASP A 214 8.48 18.80 1.18
C ASP A 214 8.05 17.98 2.41
N LEU A 215 8.86 16.99 2.84
CA LEU A 215 8.61 16.23 4.07
C LEU A 215 8.43 17.14 5.28
N LYS A 216 9.35 18.10 5.48
CA LYS A 216 9.31 19.06 6.59
C LYS A 216 8.08 19.97 6.52
N ALA A 217 7.73 20.44 5.32
CA ALA A 217 6.56 21.29 5.10
C ALA A 217 5.25 20.53 5.36
N ARG A 218 5.16 19.25 4.99
CA ARG A 218 4.01 18.38 5.26
C ARG A 218 3.86 18.11 6.76
N ILE A 219 4.94 17.74 7.44
CA ILE A 219 4.94 17.52 8.90
C ILE A 219 4.45 18.77 9.64
N ALA A 220 4.86 19.96 9.22
CA ALA A 220 4.43 21.22 9.82
C ALA A 220 2.91 21.43 9.82
N LYS A 221 2.19 20.86 8.85
CA LYS A 221 0.73 20.98 8.69
C LYS A 221 -0.09 19.99 9.54
N ILE A 222 0.53 18.99 10.15
CA ILE A 222 -0.19 17.96 10.93
C ILE A 222 -1.03 18.64 12.00
N VAL A 223 -2.31 18.28 12.08
CA VAL A 223 -3.21 18.71 13.16
C VAL A 223 -3.07 17.75 14.33
N VAL A 224 -2.60 18.24 15.46
CA VAL A 224 -2.30 17.42 16.66
C VAL A 224 -3.38 17.48 17.74
N GLY A 225 -4.29 18.43 17.63
CA GLY A 225 -5.40 18.61 18.57
C GLY A 225 -6.11 19.94 18.34
N TYR A 226 -6.99 20.26 19.26
CA TYR A 226 -7.81 21.47 19.18
C TYR A 226 -7.88 22.18 20.54
N THR A 227 -8.08 23.51 20.49
CA THR A 227 -8.45 24.31 21.66
C THR A 227 -9.91 24.05 22.05
N LYS A 228 -10.35 24.61 23.20
CA LYS A 228 -11.77 24.56 23.61
C LYS A 228 -12.70 25.17 22.56
N ASP A 229 -12.25 26.20 21.87
CA ASP A 229 -12.98 26.90 20.80
C ASP A 229 -12.85 26.22 19.44
N LEU A 230 -12.35 24.97 19.39
CA LEU A 230 -12.18 24.16 18.18
C LEU A 230 -11.18 24.73 17.16
N LYS A 231 -10.26 25.58 17.56
CA LYS A 231 -9.15 26.02 16.71
C LYS A 231 -8.13 24.90 16.62
N PRO A 232 -7.68 24.51 15.41
CA PRO A 232 -6.67 23.47 15.25
C PRO A 232 -5.31 23.94 15.77
N ILE A 233 -4.59 23.02 16.42
CA ILE A 233 -3.19 23.19 16.82
C ILE A 233 -2.36 22.29 15.93
N LEU A 234 -1.28 22.83 15.37
CA LEU A 234 -0.47 22.17 14.36
C LEU A 234 0.90 21.76 14.93
N ALA A 235 1.53 20.77 14.31
CA ALA A 235 2.89 20.35 14.68
C ALA A 235 3.91 21.49 14.61
N LYS A 236 3.75 22.45 13.69
CA LYS A 236 4.59 23.66 13.61
C LYS A 236 4.47 24.56 14.84
N ASP A 237 3.31 24.59 15.50
CA ASP A 237 3.08 25.42 16.69
C ASP A 237 3.88 24.87 17.90
N LEU A 238 4.23 23.58 17.86
CA LEU A 238 5.15 22.91 18.79
C LEU A 238 6.61 22.92 18.29
N HIS A 239 6.91 23.54 17.15
CA HIS A 239 8.23 23.53 16.50
C HIS A 239 8.78 22.12 16.23
N ALA A 240 7.92 21.10 16.07
CA ALA A 240 8.30 19.69 15.99
C ALA A 240 8.91 19.29 14.65
N GLN A 241 8.54 19.97 13.56
CA GLN A 241 8.85 19.56 12.18
C GLN A 241 10.36 19.41 11.89
N GLY A 242 11.21 20.20 12.53
CA GLY A 242 12.66 20.13 12.35
C GLY A 242 13.25 18.83 12.91
N ALA A 243 12.98 18.53 14.18
CA ALA A 243 13.47 17.33 14.86
C ALA A 243 12.90 16.05 14.23
N MET A 244 11.61 16.05 13.87
CA MET A 244 10.98 14.93 13.18
C MET A 244 11.63 14.67 11.82
N THR A 245 11.90 15.72 11.03
CA THR A 245 12.61 15.57 9.75
C THR A 245 14.03 15.05 9.93
N ALA A 246 14.73 15.46 10.99
CA ALA A 246 16.07 14.95 11.30
C ALA A 246 16.05 13.43 11.58
N LEU A 247 15.05 12.91 12.29
CA LEU A 247 14.86 11.48 12.50
C LEU A 247 14.56 10.71 11.21
N LEU A 248 13.87 11.34 10.26
CA LEU A 248 13.43 10.74 9.01
C LEU A 248 14.41 10.92 7.85
N LYS A 249 15.47 11.70 8.04
CA LYS A 249 16.40 12.12 6.97
C LYS A 249 16.96 10.94 6.18
N ASP A 250 17.51 9.96 6.88
CA ASP A 250 18.16 8.82 6.24
C ASP A 250 17.12 7.77 5.79
N ALA A 251 15.99 7.67 6.49
CA ALA A 251 14.88 6.83 6.09
C ALA A 251 14.31 7.23 4.72
N LEU A 252 14.29 8.53 4.37
CA LEU A 252 13.70 9.04 3.13
C LEU A 252 14.46 8.60 1.86
N LEU A 253 15.69 8.13 1.98
CA LEU A 253 16.45 7.56 0.87
C LEU A 253 15.85 6.22 0.45
N PRO A 254 15.52 6.02 -0.86
CA PRO A 254 14.92 4.76 -1.30
C PRO A 254 15.88 3.58 -1.19
N ASN A 255 15.36 2.43 -0.79
CA ASN A 255 16.14 1.20 -0.59
C ASN A 255 16.22 0.38 -1.88
N LEU A 256 17.44 0.12 -2.33
CA LEU A 256 17.73 -0.74 -3.48
C LEU A 256 18.07 -2.15 -3.00
N VAL A 257 17.41 -3.13 -3.62
CA VAL A 257 17.63 -4.59 -3.46
C VAL A 257 17.53 -5.28 -4.82
N GLN A 258 17.44 -6.60 -4.82
CA GLN A 258 17.35 -7.41 -6.04
C GLN A 258 16.30 -8.51 -5.93
N THR A 259 15.89 -9.07 -7.07
CA THR A 259 15.10 -10.30 -7.12
C THR A 259 15.99 -11.54 -7.07
N LEU A 260 15.39 -12.74 -6.96
CA LEU A 260 16.11 -14.02 -7.11
C LEU A 260 16.87 -14.11 -8.46
N GLU A 261 16.38 -13.45 -9.49
CA GLU A 261 17.01 -13.38 -10.82
C GLU A 261 18.02 -12.22 -10.97
N ASN A 262 18.38 -11.57 -9.85
CA ASN A 262 19.29 -10.43 -9.78
C ASN A 262 18.83 -9.18 -10.55
N ASN A 263 17.53 -8.98 -10.70
CA ASN A 263 16.96 -7.77 -11.25
C ASN A 263 16.75 -6.72 -10.13
N PRO A 264 16.86 -5.41 -10.45
CA PRO A 264 16.77 -4.36 -9.45
C PRO A 264 15.36 -4.18 -8.92
N ALA A 265 15.24 -3.93 -7.62
CA ALA A 265 14.00 -3.56 -6.98
C ALA A 265 14.22 -2.46 -5.94
N PHE A 266 13.27 -1.51 -5.87
CA PHE A 266 13.16 -0.54 -4.78
C PHE A 266 12.07 -0.97 -3.81
N ILE A 267 12.39 -1.01 -2.52
CA ILE A 267 11.43 -1.26 -1.45
C ILE A 267 11.46 -0.07 -0.51
N HIS A 268 10.36 0.70 -0.42
CA HIS A 268 10.38 1.94 0.34
C HIS A 268 9.01 2.40 0.79
N GLY A 269 8.83 2.52 2.10
CA GLY A 269 7.55 2.88 2.74
C GLY A 269 6.49 1.79 2.63
N GLY A 270 5.49 1.82 3.48
CA GLY A 270 4.50 0.74 3.54
C GLY A 270 3.15 1.12 4.14
N PRO A 271 2.46 2.19 3.67
CA PRO A 271 1.18 2.59 4.24
C PRO A 271 0.11 1.54 3.99
N PHE A 272 -0.77 1.31 4.97
CA PHE A 272 -1.91 0.43 4.79
C PHE A 272 -2.91 0.96 3.75
N ALA A 273 -3.47 0.06 2.95
CA ALA A 273 -4.41 0.42 1.90
C ALA A 273 -5.86 0.56 2.37
N ASN A 274 -6.19 0.18 3.59
CA ASN A 274 -7.52 0.32 4.16
C ASN A 274 -7.72 1.61 4.97
N ILE A 275 -6.65 2.36 5.25
CA ILE A 275 -6.70 3.64 6.01
C ILE A 275 -5.84 4.74 5.38
N ALA A 276 -4.90 4.38 4.51
CA ALA A 276 -4.03 5.28 3.77
C ALA A 276 -3.99 4.87 2.29
N HIS A 277 -3.08 5.43 1.49
CA HIS A 277 -3.07 5.21 0.04
C HIS A 277 -2.48 3.87 -0.41
N GLY A 278 -1.86 3.08 0.48
CA GLY A 278 -1.52 1.69 0.23
C GLY A 278 -0.49 1.40 -0.86
N CYS A 279 0.41 2.34 -1.13
CA CYS A 279 1.41 2.25 -2.19
C CYS A 279 2.80 2.60 -1.66
N ASN A 280 3.86 2.11 -2.31
CA ASN A 280 5.22 2.52 -1.97
C ASN A 280 5.45 4.03 -2.20
N SER A 281 6.61 4.55 -1.78
CA SER A 281 6.88 5.98 -1.84
C SER A 281 6.90 6.55 -3.26
N VAL A 282 6.57 7.83 -3.38
CA VAL A 282 6.67 8.60 -4.63
C VAL A 282 8.14 8.67 -5.07
N ILE A 283 9.07 8.93 -4.14
CA ILE A 283 10.50 9.02 -4.44
C ILE A 283 11.01 7.75 -5.08
N ALA A 284 10.71 6.56 -4.53
CA ALA A 284 11.16 5.29 -5.09
C ALA A 284 10.60 5.06 -6.50
N THR A 285 9.31 5.33 -6.72
CA THR A 285 8.68 5.17 -8.04
C THR A 285 9.26 6.13 -9.06
N GLN A 286 9.43 7.41 -8.72
CA GLN A 286 10.02 8.41 -9.60
C GLN A 286 11.49 8.08 -9.92
N THR A 287 12.28 7.67 -8.94
CA THR A 287 13.67 7.23 -9.14
C THR A 287 13.74 6.05 -10.12
N ALA A 288 12.90 5.04 -9.91
CA ALA A 288 12.84 3.88 -10.81
C ALA A 288 12.47 4.28 -12.24
N LEU A 289 11.50 5.19 -12.42
CA LEU A 289 11.09 5.69 -13.75
C LEU A 289 12.21 6.43 -14.50
N LYS A 290 13.17 7.03 -13.77
CA LYS A 290 14.34 7.69 -14.37
C LYS A 290 15.48 6.73 -14.71
N LEU A 291 15.46 5.54 -14.12
CA LEU A 291 16.56 4.56 -14.24
C LEU A 291 16.20 3.37 -15.14
N GLY A 292 14.93 3.04 -15.31
CA GLY A 292 14.45 1.92 -16.11
C GLY A 292 13.54 2.35 -17.27
N ASP A 293 13.42 1.49 -18.27
CA ASP A 293 12.48 1.69 -19.38
C ASP A 293 11.04 1.31 -18.96
N TYR A 294 10.92 0.38 -18.00
CA TYR A 294 9.68 -0.08 -17.41
C TYR A 294 9.79 -0.11 -15.89
N VAL A 295 8.74 0.32 -15.22
CA VAL A 295 8.62 0.23 -13.76
C VAL A 295 7.34 -0.53 -13.42
N VAL A 296 7.48 -1.61 -12.65
CA VAL A 296 6.37 -2.41 -12.17
C VAL A 296 6.16 -2.09 -10.69
N THR A 297 4.99 -1.56 -10.36
CA THR A 297 4.62 -1.25 -8.98
C THR A 297 3.27 -1.85 -8.63
N GLU A 298 2.93 -1.90 -7.35
CA GLU A 298 1.66 -2.45 -6.89
C GLU A 298 0.90 -1.49 -5.97
N ALA A 299 -0.41 -1.70 -5.88
CA ALA A 299 -1.27 -1.09 -4.88
C ALA A 299 -1.89 -2.15 -3.97
N GLY A 300 -2.09 -1.82 -2.69
CA GLY A 300 -2.62 -2.77 -1.70
C GLY A 300 -4.06 -3.18 -1.95
N PHE A 301 -4.42 -4.42 -1.61
CA PHE A 301 -5.77 -4.99 -1.77
C PHE A 301 -6.26 -5.05 -3.22
N GLY A 302 -7.57 -4.97 -3.44
CA GLY A 302 -8.20 -4.98 -4.75
C GLY A 302 -8.16 -3.63 -5.46
N ALA A 303 -8.52 -3.63 -6.74
CA ALA A 303 -8.48 -2.42 -7.56
C ALA A 303 -9.49 -1.35 -7.11
N ASP A 304 -10.54 -1.73 -6.41
CA ASP A 304 -11.54 -0.81 -5.83
C ASP A 304 -10.98 0.07 -4.71
N LEU A 305 -10.01 -0.43 -3.94
CA LEU A 305 -9.33 0.30 -2.87
C LEU A 305 -7.91 0.73 -3.27
N GLY A 306 -7.09 -0.22 -3.69
CA GLY A 306 -5.68 0.03 -3.96
C GLY A 306 -5.45 0.84 -5.21
N ALA A 307 -6.00 0.42 -6.36
CA ALA A 307 -5.80 1.17 -7.61
C ALA A 307 -6.52 2.53 -7.56
N GLU A 308 -7.69 2.61 -6.92
CA GLU A 308 -8.40 3.88 -6.72
C GLU A 308 -7.49 4.89 -5.99
N LYS A 309 -6.90 4.52 -4.84
CA LYS A 309 -6.03 5.40 -4.07
C LYS A 309 -4.68 5.66 -4.74
N PHE A 310 -4.16 4.68 -5.47
CA PHE A 310 -2.97 4.89 -6.29
C PHE A 310 -3.22 6.01 -7.31
N ILE A 311 -4.36 5.99 -7.97
CA ILE A 311 -4.75 6.97 -8.99
C ILE A 311 -5.16 8.31 -8.34
N ASP A 312 -6.19 8.29 -7.49
CA ASP A 312 -6.80 9.52 -6.99
C ASP A 312 -6.02 10.19 -5.84
N ILE A 313 -5.05 9.49 -5.22
CA ILE A 313 -4.17 10.10 -4.21
C ILE A 313 -2.73 10.18 -4.73
N LYS A 314 -2.05 9.04 -4.94
CA LYS A 314 -0.62 9.05 -5.28
C LYS A 314 -0.34 9.71 -6.63
N CYS A 315 -1.03 9.32 -7.70
CA CYS A 315 -0.85 9.91 -9.02
C CYS A 315 -1.25 11.39 -9.04
N ARG A 316 -2.37 11.73 -8.40
CA ARG A 316 -2.85 13.12 -8.29
C ARG A 316 -1.82 14.04 -7.63
N LYS A 317 -1.21 13.60 -6.53
CA LYS A 317 -0.22 14.39 -5.78
C LYS A 317 1.16 14.44 -6.42
N SER A 318 1.54 13.41 -7.16
CA SER A 318 2.90 13.26 -7.72
C SER A 318 3.02 13.52 -9.22
N GLY A 319 1.91 13.66 -9.93
CA GLY A 319 1.88 13.77 -11.39
C GLY A 319 2.18 12.45 -12.13
N LEU A 320 2.31 11.34 -11.42
CA LEU A 320 2.50 10.01 -12.02
C LEU A 320 1.27 9.61 -12.86
N ARG A 321 1.51 8.86 -13.94
CA ARG A 321 0.45 8.33 -14.82
C ARG A 321 0.82 6.91 -15.23
N PRO A 322 0.02 5.90 -14.87
CA PRO A 322 0.23 4.54 -15.37
C PRO A 322 0.04 4.46 -16.88
N ASP A 323 0.89 3.68 -17.56
CA ASP A 323 0.76 3.36 -18.98
C ASP A 323 -0.09 2.10 -19.19
N ALA A 324 -0.06 1.15 -18.25
CA ALA A 324 -0.84 -0.08 -18.30
C ALA A 324 -1.16 -0.57 -16.88
N VAL A 325 -2.22 -1.38 -16.77
CA VAL A 325 -2.64 -2.03 -15.52
C VAL A 325 -2.69 -3.54 -15.71
N VAL A 326 -2.16 -4.28 -14.74
CA VAL A 326 -2.30 -5.73 -14.64
C VAL A 326 -3.22 -6.05 -13.48
N ILE A 327 -4.34 -6.71 -13.77
CA ILE A 327 -5.29 -7.17 -12.75
C ILE A 327 -5.01 -8.64 -12.48
N VAL A 328 -4.57 -8.94 -11.26
CA VAL A 328 -4.28 -10.30 -10.83
C VAL A 328 -5.55 -11.01 -10.36
N ALA A 329 -5.75 -12.21 -10.82
CA ALA A 329 -6.82 -13.10 -10.39
C ALA A 329 -6.32 -14.54 -10.20
N THR A 330 -7.08 -15.34 -9.47
CA THR A 330 -6.97 -16.80 -9.44
C THR A 330 -8.34 -17.42 -9.60
N LEU A 331 -8.44 -18.58 -10.24
CA LEU A 331 -9.73 -19.30 -10.35
C LEU A 331 -10.32 -19.62 -8.97
N ARG A 332 -9.46 -19.96 -8.00
CA ARG A 332 -9.86 -20.19 -6.61
C ARG A 332 -10.55 -18.97 -5.99
N ALA A 333 -9.97 -17.80 -6.15
CA ALA A 333 -10.53 -16.56 -5.60
C ALA A 333 -11.85 -16.20 -6.29
N LEU A 334 -11.95 -16.39 -7.61
CA LEU A 334 -13.20 -16.16 -8.33
C LEU A 334 -14.30 -17.15 -7.90
N LYS A 335 -13.99 -18.44 -7.74
CA LYS A 335 -14.95 -19.41 -7.19
C LYS A 335 -15.39 -19.08 -5.76
N PHE A 336 -14.50 -18.56 -4.91
CA PHE A 336 -14.86 -18.04 -3.60
C PHE A 336 -15.84 -16.87 -3.70
N HIS A 337 -15.60 -15.91 -4.60
CA HIS A 337 -16.55 -14.83 -4.88
C HIS A 337 -17.89 -15.32 -5.42
N GLY A 338 -17.90 -16.47 -6.07
CA GLY A 338 -19.13 -17.15 -6.53
C GLY A 338 -19.87 -17.94 -5.45
N GLY A 339 -19.38 -17.92 -4.21
CA GLY A 339 -20.06 -18.50 -3.05
C GLY A 339 -19.47 -19.80 -2.53
N MET A 340 -18.42 -20.37 -3.13
CA MET A 340 -17.77 -21.57 -2.61
C MET A 340 -17.10 -21.35 -1.24
N ASP A 341 -17.06 -22.43 -0.45
CA ASP A 341 -16.23 -22.46 0.76
C ASP A 341 -14.74 -22.46 0.39
N VAL A 342 -13.91 -21.80 1.20
CA VAL A 342 -12.46 -21.70 0.96
C VAL A 342 -11.76 -23.06 0.92
N LYS A 343 -12.30 -24.07 1.59
CA LYS A 343 -11.76 -25.43 1.60
C LYS A 343 -12.04 -26.20 0.30
N GLU A 344 -13.05 -25.80 -0.45
CA GLU A 344 -13.51 -26.49 -1.66
C GLU A 344 -13.10 -25.78 -2.96
N VAL A 345 -12.56 -24.57 -2.90
CA VAL A 345 -12.23 -23.75 -4.09
C VAL A 345 -11.20 -24.38 -5.04
N SER A 346 -10.53 -25.46 -4.62
CA SER A 346 -9.64 -26.24 -5.49
C SER A 346 -10.40 -27.22 -6.41
N ASN A 347 -11.66 -27.53 -6.11
CA ASN A 347 -12.49 -28.39 -6.95
C ASN A 347 -13.02 -27.59 -8.15
N GLU A 348 -13.17 -28.27 -9.30
CA GLU A 348 -13.85 -27.68 -10.47
C GLU A 348 -15.27 -27.28 -10.12
N ASN A 349 -15.66 -26.04 -10.47
CA ASN A 349 -17.03 -25.59 -10.33
C ASN A 349 -17.32 -24.40 -11.26
N LEU A 350 -17.77 -24.73 -12.48
CA LEU A 350 -18.08 -23.71 -13.50
C LEU A 350 -19.20 -22.76 -13.06
N ALA A 351 -20.22 -23.24 -12.35
CA ALA A 351 -21.34 -22.41 -11.90
C ALA A 351 -20.89 -21.37 -10.83
N ALA A 352 -20.04 -21.79 -9.89
CA ALA A 352 -19.47 -20.87 -8.91
C ALA A 352 -18.51 -19.89 -9.59
N LEU A 353 -17.69 -20.36 -10.52
CA LEU A 353 -16.79 -19.50 -11.28
C LEU A 353 -17.57 -18.43 -12.06
N GLU A 354 -18.62 -18.81 -12.77
CA GLU A 354 -19.46 -17.88 -13.54
C GLU A 354 -20.08 -16.79 -12.65
N LYS A 355 -20.57 -17.16 -11.46
CA LYS A 355 -21.08 -16.20 -10.47
C LYS A 355 -19.98 -15.28 -9.91
N GLY A 356 -18.75 -15.77 -9.78
CA GLY A 356 -17.66 -15.01 -9.18
C GLY A 356 -16.91 -14.12 -10.16
N ILE A 357 -16.91 -14.44 -11.46
CA ILE A 357 -16.25 -13.64 -12.51
C ILE A 357 -16.77 -12.20 -12.53
N VAL A 358 -18.00 -11.93 -12.10
CA VAL A 358 -18.56 -10.57 -12.02
C VAL A 358 -17.72 -9.63 -11.13
N ASN A 359 -17.00 -10.16 -10.15
CA ASN A 359 -16.05 -9.37 -9.36
C ASN A 359 -14.90 -8.84 -10.25
N LEU A 360 -14.30 -9.71 -11.03
CA LEU A 360 -13.24 -9.35 -11.98
C LEU A 360 -13.77 -8.40 -13.07
N GLU A 361 -14.94 -8.69 -13.63
CA GLU A 361 -15.57 -7.85 -14.67
C GLU A 361 -15.75 -6.39 -14.19
N ARG A 362 -16.17 -6.18 -12.94
CA ARG A 362 -16.26 -4.83 -12.35
C ARG A 362 -14.91 -4.16 -12.20
N HIS A 363 -13.88 -4.88 -11.77
CA HIS A 363 -12.53 -4.32 -11.68
C HIS A 363 -11.99 -3.94 -13.06
N VAL A 364 -12.17 -4.79 -14.09
CA VAL A 364 -11.81 -4.49 -15.49
C VAL A 364 -12.56 -3.26 -15.98
N HIS A 365 -13.88 -3.20 -15.76
CA HIS A 365 -14.69 -2.03 -16.12
C HIS A 365 -14.18 -0.74 -15.45
N ASN A 366 -13.86 -0.78 -14.15
CA ASN A 366 -13.35 0.38 -13.43
C ASN A 366 -12.02 0.86 -14.04
N VAL A 367 -11.11 -0.05 -14.33
CA VAL A 367 -9.81 0.31 -14.90
C VAL A 367 -9.96 0.89 -16.30
N MET A 368 -10.71 0.23 -17.18
CA MET A 368 -10.82 0.65 -18.58
C MET A 368 -11.71 1.88 -18.75
N ASN A 369 -12.84 1.97 -18.05
CA ASN A 369 -13.85 2.99 -18.31
C ASN A 369 -13.79 4.16 -17.32
N ASN A 370 -13.55 3.89 -16.03
CA ASN A 370 -13.51 4.94 -15.01
C ASN A 370 -12.15 5.62 -14.93
N TYR A 371 -11.05 4.87 -15.09
CA TYR A 371 -9.69 5.43 -15.11
C TYR A 371 -9.13 5.63 -16.52
N GLY A 372 -9.73 5.04 -17.55
CA GLY A 372 -9.33 5.16 -18.95
C GLY A 372 -7.96 4.53 -19.26
N LEU A 373 -7.60 3.48 -18.52
CA LEU A 373 -6.31 2.81 -18.63
C LEU A 373 -6.43 1.48 -19.38
N PRO A 374 -5.49 1.16 -20.31
CA PRO A 374 -5.44 -0.17 -20.88
C PRO A 374 -5.07 -1.20 -19.82
N CYS A 375 -5.70 -2.37 -19.83
CA CYS A 375 -5.39 -3.41 -18.87
C CYS A 375 -5.40 -4.82 -19.47
N ILE A 376 -4.76 -5.72 -18.72
CA ILE A 376 -4.71 -7.16 -18.95
C ILE A 376 -5.01 -7.87 -17.64
N VAL A 377 -5.63 -9.04 -17.71
CA VAL A 377 -5.82 -9.94 -16.57
C VAL A 377 -4.71 -10.98 -16.58
N SER A 378 -3.92 -11.02 -15.50
CA SER A 378 -2.96 -12.09 -15.22
C SER A 378 -3.57 -13.09 -14.25
N VAL A 379 -3.71 -14.33 -14.69
CA VAL A 379 -4.23 -15.41 -13.84
C VAL A 379 -3.07 -16.24 -13.32
N ASN A 380 -2.85 -16.21 -12.00
CA ASN A 380 -1.85 -17.05 -11.36
C ASN A 380 -2.28 -18.51 -11.40
N HIS A 381 -1.68 -19.27 -12.30
CA HIS A 381 -2.00 -20.68 -12.55
C HIS A 381 -1.71 -21.54 -11.33
N ARG A 382 -2.64 -22.45 -11.04
CA ARG A 382 -2.52 -23.51 -10.02
C ARG A 382 -2.73 -24.88 -10.65
N THR A 383 -2.13 -25.91 -10.08
CA THR A 383 -2.20 -27.29 -10.61
C THR A 383 -3.62 -27.88 -10.68
N HIS A 384 -4.56 -27.29 -9.98
CA HIS A 384 -5.98 -27.72 -9.95
C HIS A 384 -6.87 -26.93 -10.92
N ASP A 385 -6.32 -25.95 -11.62
CA ASP A 385 -7.08 -25.16 -12.59
C ASP A 385 -7.40 -26.02 -13.82
N THR A 386 -8.69 -26.16 -14.17
CA THR A 386 -9.11 -26.97 -15.30
C THR A 386 -9.21 -26.17 -16.59
N GLU A 387 -9.06 -26.83 -17.74
CA GLU A 387 -9.18 -26.19 -19.05
C GLU A 387 -10.57 -25.57 -19.27
N ALA A 388 -11.62 -26.21 -18.77
CA ALA A 388 -12.98 -25.70 -18.86
C ALA A 388 -13.18 -24.40 -18.08
N GLU A 389 -12.62 -24.30 -16.86
CA GLU A 389 -12.65 -23.08 -16.05
C GLU A 389 -11.85 -21.95 -16.71
N VAL A 390 -10.66 -22.26 -17.25
CA VAL A 390 -9.83 -21.28 -17.97
C VAL A 390 -10.55 -20.77 -19.22
N ALA A 391 -11.16 -21.67 -20.00
CA ALA A 391 -11.90 -21.29 -21.20
C ALA A 391 -13.12 -20.39 -20.90
N LEU A 392 -13.87 -20.68 -19.84
CA LEU A 392 -14.98 -19.85 -19.38
C LEU A 392 -14.50 -18.43 -19.00
N LEU A 393 -13.40 -18.35 -18.25
CA LEU A 393 -12.84 -17.07 -17.85
C LEU A 393 -12.36 -16.24 -19.06
N MET A 394 -11.65 -16.87 -19.99
CA MET A 394 -11.17 -16.21 -21.21
C MET A 394 -12.31 -15.68 -22.08
N ASP A 395 -13.38 -16.46 -22.25
CA ASP A 395 -14.57 -16.04 -23.02
C ASP A 395 -15.25 -14.83 -22.37
N ARG A 396 -15.50 -14.89 -21.06
CA ARG A 396 -16.20 -13.82 -20.33
C ARG A 396 -15.42 -12.52 -20.33
N VAL A 397 -14.14 -12.56 -19.98
CA VAL A 397 -13.29 -11.34 -19.90
C VAL A 397 -12.95 -10.82 -21.30
N GLY A 398 -12.77 -11.71 -22.28
CA GLY A 398 -12.54 -11.34 -23.67
C GLY A 398 -13.67 -10.50 -24.26
N LYS A 399 -14.92 -10.73 -23.87
CA LYS A 399 -16.08 -9.93 -24.28
C LYS A 399 -16.03 -8.48 -23.79
N LEU A 400 -15.22 -8.18 -22.77
CA LEU A 400 -14.97 -6.81 -22.29
C LEU A 400 -13.85 -6.09 -23.06
N GLY A 401 -13.22 -6.78 -24.03
CA GLY A 401 -12.05 -6.26 -24.74
C GLY A 401 -10.76 -6.31 -23.92
N CYS A 402 -10.74 -7.10 -22.84
CA CYS A 402 -9.57 -7.29 -21.98
C CYS A 402 -9.00 -8.69 -22.19
N LYS A 403 -7.69 -8.80 -22.39
CA LYS A 403 -7.01 -10.08 -22.58
C LYS A 403 -6.74 -10.76 -21.24
N VAL A 404 -6.84 -12.09 -21.23
CA VAL A 404 -6.48 -12.95 -20.09
C VAL A 404 -5.23 -13.75 -20.45
N VAL A 405 -4.23 -13.75 -19.57
CA VAL A 405 -3.00 -14.51 -19.73
C VAL A 405 -2.73 -15.35 -18.49
N MET A 406 -2.47 -16.63 -18.68
CA MET A 406 -2.06 -17.53 -17.60
C MET A 406 -0.59 -17.31 -17.26
N ALA A 407 -0.26 -17.23 -15.98
CA ALA A 407 1.09 -16.97 -15.48
C ALA A 407 1.55 -18.05 -14.50
N LYS A 408 2.80 -18.52 -14.66
CA LYS A 408 3.42 -19.59 -13.86
C LYS A 408 4.66 -19.12 -13.11
N HIS A 409 4.81 -17.83 -12.88
CA HIS A 409 6.01 -17.22 -12.28
C HIS A 409 6.30 -17.71 -10.86
N TRP A 410 5.30 -18.20 -10.12
CA TRP A 410 5.55 -18.80 -8.81
C TRP A 410 6.48 -20.01 -8.90
N ALA A 411 6.31 -20.85 -9.91
CA ALA A 411 7.10 -22.06 -10.14
C ALA A 411 8.33 -21.81 -11.03
N ASP A 412 8.21 -20.95 -12.02
CA ASP A 412 9.14 -20.83 -13.14
C ASP A 412 9.85 -19.45 -13.18
N GLY A 413 9.72 -18.61 -12.14
CA GLY A 413 10.30 -17.27 -12.11
C GLY A 413 9.85 -16.37 -13.27
N GLY A 414 10.69 -15.47 -13.73
CA GLY A 414 10.39 -14.54 -14.80
C GLY A 414 9.99 -15.22 -16.12
N LYS A 415 10.58 -16.35 -16.45
CA LYS A 415 10.19 -17.14 -17.63
C LYS A 415 8.71 -17.52 -17.59
N GLY A 416 8.17 -17.83 -16.41
CA GLY A 416 6.77 -18.21 -16.21
C GLY A 416 5.75 -17.09 -16.45
N ALA A 417 6.20 -15.83 -16.54
CA ALA A 417 5.38 -14.66 -16.86
C ALA A 417 5.76 -13.97 -18.17
N ALA A 418 6.58 -14.59 -19.02
CA ALA A 418 7.09 -13.98 -20.26
C ALA A 418 5.95 -13.53 -21.20
N GLU A 419 4.87 -14.30 -21.32
CA GLU A 419 3.71 -13.93 -22.16
C GLU A 419 2.96 -12.71 -21.55
N VAL A 420 2.82 -12.64 -20.21
CA VAL A 420 2.27 -11.45 -19.57
C VAL A 420 3.13 -10.22 -19.87
N ALA A 421 4.45 -10.37 -19.80
CA ALA A 421 5.39 -9.28 -20.09
C ALA A 421 5.28 -8.78 -21.52
N LYS A 422 5.18 -9.66 -22.53
CA LYS A 422 5.00 -9.28 -23.94
C LYS A 422 3.71 -8.48 -24.15
N GLU A 423 2.62 -8.94 -23.56
CA GLU A 423 1.32 -8.26 -23.65
C GLU A 423 1.34 -6.90 -22.95
N VAL A 424 1.97 -6.79 -21.78
CA VAL A 424 2.12 -5.52 -21.06
C VAL A 424 2.96 -4.53 -21.86
N VAL A 425 4.04 -4.96 -22.52
CA VAL A 425 4.82 -4.11 -23.43
C VAL A 425 3.93 -3.57 -24.54
N ALA A 426 3.12 -4.43 -25.17
CA ALA A 426 2.19 -4.02 -26.23
C ALA A 426 1.11 -3.04 -25.72
N LEU A 427 0.62 -3.23 -24.50
CA LEU A 427 -0.34 -2.31 -23.87
C LEU A 427 0.28 -0.93 -23.60
N CYS A 428 1.54 -0.87 -23.16
CA CYS A 428 2.23 0.39 -22.89
C CYS A 428 2.44 1.27 -24.13
N GLU A 429 2.33 0.70 -25.34
CA GLU A 429 2.40 1.45 -26.60
C GLU A 429 1.02 1.95 -27.06
N GLN A 430 -0.06 1.54 -26.42
CA GLN A 430 -1.42 1.99 -26.74
C GLN A 430 -1.69 3.39 -26.16
N PRO A 431 -2.51 4.20 -26.84
CA PRO A 431 -2.94 5.47 -26.28
C PRO A 431 -3.75 5.25 -25.02
N SER A 432 -3.51 6.06 -23.98
CA SER A 432 -4.23 6.05 -22.71
C SER A 432 -5.09 7.30 -22.59
N ASN A 433 -6.33 7.11 -22.14
CA ASN A 433 -7.26 8.18 -21.78
C ASN A 433 -7.30 8.35 -20.26
N PHE A 434 -6.14 8.27 -19.61
CA PHE A 434 -6.02 8.37 -18.15
C PHE A 434 -6.76 9.57 -17.59
N LYS A 435 -7.59 9.32 -16.59
CA LYS A 435 -8.36 10.35 -15.89
C LYS A 435 -8.55 9.97 -14.41
N PHE A 436 -8.70 10.99 -13.59
CA PHE A 436 -9.13 10.83 -12.20
C PHE A 436 -10.64 10.59 -12.14
N VAL A 437 -11.09 9.96 -11.05
CA VAL A 437 -12.53 9.67 -10.85
C VAL A 437 -13.34 10.94 -10.63
N TYR A 438 -12.71 11.96 -10.05
CA TYR A 438 -13.31 13.27 -9.78
C TYR A 438 -12.28 14.40 -9.93
N PRO A 439 -12.70 15.64 -10.22
CA PRO A 439 -11.83 16.83 -10.22
C PRO A 439 -11.56 17.33 -8.79
N ASP A 440 -10.48 18.10 -8.61
CA ASP A 440 -10.05 18.62 -7.30
C ASP A 440 -11.09 19.56 -6.66
N GLU A 441 -11.79 20.34 -7.48
CA GLU A 441 -12.77 21.35 -7.05
C GLU A 441 -14.11 20.76 -6.61
N MET A 442 -14.35 19.47 -6.86
CA MET A 442 -15.58 18.80 -6.43
C MET A 442 -15.68 18.83 -4.90
N PRO A 443 -16.87 19.13 -4.30
CA PRO A 443 -17.05 19.10 -2.85
C PRO A 443 -16.73 17.72 -2.24
N LEU A 444 -16.25 17.68 -1.01
CA LEU A 444 -15.83 16.43 -0.34
C LEU A 444 -16.93 15.37 -0.31
N TRP A 445 -18.17 15.76 -0.06
CA TRP A 445 -19.33 14.86 -0.09
C TRP A 445 -19.51 14.22 -1.46
N ASP A 446 -19.41 15.04 -2.52
CA ASP A 446 -19.62 14.58 -3.89
C ASP A 446 -18.45 13.72 -4.39
N LYS A 447 -17.19 14.00 -3.96
CA LYS A 447 -16.05 13.11 -4.21
C LYS A 447 -16.32 11.72 -3.65
N MET A 448 -16.75 11.63 -2.39
CA MET A 448 -17.08 10.36 -1.76
C MET A 448 -18.23 9.65 -2.46
N LYS A 449 -19.30 10.37 -2.79
CA LYS A 449 -20.44 9.83 -3.56
C LYS A 449 -20.01 9.31 -4.92
N THR A 450 -19.12 10.04 -5.60
CA THR A 450 -18.59 9.64 -6.91
C THR A 450 -17.79 8.34 -6.83
N ILE A 451 -16.92 8.18 -5.84
CA ILE A 451 -16.19 6.92 -5.61
C ILE A 451 -17.20 5.79 -5.33
N ALA A 452 -18.13 6.00 -4.40
CA ALA A 452 -19.09 4.98 -4.00
C ALA A 452 -19.96 4.51 -5.18
N THR A 453 -20.44 5.43 -5.99
CA THR A 453 -21.33 5.09 -7.11
C THR A 453 -20.58 4.53 -8.33
N LYS A 454 -19.48 5.16 -8.74
CA LYS A 454 -18.75 4.74 -9.94
C LYS A 454 -17.87 3.50 -9.71
N ILE A 455 -17.17 3.44 -8.57
CA ILE A 455 -16.19 2.38 -8.31
C ILE A 455 -16.83 1.22 -7.57
N TYR A 456 -17.63 1.48 -6.53
CA TYR A 456 -18.21 0.42 -5.70
C TYR A 456 -19.57 -0.08 -6.20
N GLY A 457 -20.24 0.64 -7.10
CA GLY A 457 -21.57 0.29 -7.58
C GLY A 457 -22.68 0.52 -6.55
N ALA A 458 -22.42 1.39 -5.56
CA ALA A 458 -23.41 1.83 -4.60
C ALA A 458 -24.47 2.71 -5.26
N SER A 459 -25.68 2.75 -4.68
CA SER A 459 -26.72 3.67 -5.12
C SER A 459 -26.53 5.07 -4.54
N ASP A 460 -26.03 5.16 -3.30
CA ASP A 460 -25.79 6.43 -2.60
C ASP A 460 -24.83 6.27 -1.42
N ILE A 461 -24.53 7.38 -0.75
CA ILE A 461 -23.83 7.44 0.53
C ILE A 461 -24.72 8.00 1.62
N ALA A 462 -24.46 7.63 2.86
CA ALA A 462 -25.16 8.12 4.04
C ALA A 462 -24.19 8.52 5.15
N ALA A 463 -24.61 9.46 6.00
CA ALA A 463 -23.94 9.82 7.23
C ALA A 463 -24.95 10.48 8.17
N ASP A 464 -24.71 10.41 9.48
CA ASP A 464 -25.47 11.17 10.44
C ASP A 464 -25.19 12.69 10.37
N ASN A 465 -25.98 13.49 11.06
CA ASN A 465 -25.86 14.95 11.04
C ASN A 465 -24.51 15.44 11.61
N LYS A 466 -23.93 14.73 12.57
CA LYS A 466 -22.63 15.07 13.15
C LYS A 466 -21.51 14.90 12.12
N ILE A 467 -21.49 13.78 11.42
CA ILE A 467 -20.50 13.50 10.37
C ILE A 467 -20.68 14.45 9.18
N ARG A 468 -21.93 14.71 8.75
CA ARG A 468 -22.21 15.72 7.71
C ARG A 468 -21.70 17.11 8.09
N GLY A 469 -21.88 17.50 9.35
CA GLY A 469 -21.37 18.75 9.90
C GLY A 469 -19.83 18.80 9.92
N GLN A 470 -19.16 17.68 10.19
CA GLN A 470 -17.69 17.59 10.14
C GLN A 470 -17.17 17.73 8.70
N ILE A 471 -17.79 17.04 7.74
CA ILE A 471 -17.40 17.14 6.32
C ILE A 471 -17.57 18.59 5.82
N LYS A 472 -18.72 19.22 6.17
CA LYS A 472 -18.97 20.61 5.82
C LYS A 472 -17.92 21.55 6.42
N ARG A 473 -17.54 21.36 7.69
CA ARG A 473 -16.51 22.17 8.35
C ARG A 473 -15.18 22.03 7.62
N LEU A 474 -14.73 20.81 7.30
CA LEU A 474 -13.49 20.59 6.57
C LEU A 474 -13.52 21.25 5.19
N GLN A 475 -14.67 21.25 4.53
CA GLN A 475 -14.87 21.96 3.28
C GLN A 475 -14.70 23.48 3.47
N ASP A 476 -15.37 24.05 4.49
CA ASP A 476 -15.37 25.50 4.81
C ASP A 476 -13.97 25.96 5.32
N ASP A 477 -13.23 25.10 6.03
CA ASP A 477 -11.87 25.34 6.52
C ASP A 477 -10.80 25.30 5.41
N GLY A 478 -11.18 25.08 4.14
CA GLY A 478 -10.30 25.12 2.98
C GLY A 478 -9.70 23.77 2.56
N TYR A 479 -10.09 22.65 3.17
CA TYR A 479 -9.61 21.31 2.80
C TYR A 479 -10.44 20.65 1.68
N GLY A 480 -11.38 21.38 1.08
CA GLY A 480 -12.26 20.86 0.04
C GLY A 480 -11.56 20.32 -1.21
N HIS A 481 -10.37 20.83 -1.51
CA HIS A 481 -9.55 20.39 -2.64
C HIS A 481 -8.77 19.08 -2.37
N TYR A 482 -8.73 18.60 -1.12
CA TYR A 482 -8.05 17.35 -0.80
C TYR A 482 -8.77 16.14 -1.40
N PRO A 483 -8.03 15.11 -1.88
CA PRO A 483 -8.64 13.85 -2.27
C PRO A 483 -9.21 13.11 -1.05
N VAL A 484 -10.15 12.22 -1.34
CA VAL A 484 -10.79 11.36 -0.34
C VAL A 484 -10.09 10.00 -0.30
N CYS A 485 -9.77 9.53 0.90
CA CYS A 485 -9.26 8.19 1.18
C CYS A 485 -10.35 7.36 1.85
N VAL A 486 -10.98 6.45 1.10
CA VAL A 486 -12.04 5.61 1.66
C VAL A 486 -11.45 4.48 2.47
N ALA A 487 -11.85 4.38 3.74
CA ALA A 487 -11.49 3.32 4.66
C ALA A 487 -12.68 2.38 4.87
N LYS A 488 -12.67 1.21 4.25
CA LYS A 488 -13.72 0.18 4.34
C LYS A 488 -13.11 -1.21 4.33
N THR A 489 -13.93 -2.23 4.49
CA THR A 489 -13.50 -3.63 4.28
C THR A 489 -12.91 -3.82 2.89
N GLN A 490 -11.81 -4.56 2.82
CA GLN A 490 -11.16 -4.94 1.55
C GLN A 490 -11.82 -6.11 0.83
N TYR A 491 -12.72 -6.83 1.48
CA TYR A 491 -13.25 -8.11 0.99
C TYR A 491 -14.48 -7.96 0.08
N SER A 492 -15.02 -6.78 -0.07
CA SER A 492 -16.20 -6.49 -0.86
C SER A 492 -16.15 -5.10 -1.47
N PHE A 493 -16.83 -4.86 -2.58
CA PHE A 493 -17.11 -3.50 -3.07
C PHE A 493 -18.00 -2.72 -2.10
N SER A 494 -18.84 -3.41 -1.32
CA SER A 494 -19.66 -2.79 -0.29
C SER A 494 -18.90 -2.58 1.03
N THR A 495 -19.58 -2.12 2.07
CA THR A 495 -19.08 -2.04 3.44
C THR A 495 -19.36 -3.31 4.26
N ASP A 496 -20.01 -4.31 3.67
CA ASP A 496 -20.25 -5.63 4.26
C ASP A 496 -19.35 -6.67 3.59
N ALA A 497 -18.42 -7.26 4.37
CA ALA A 497 -17.48 -8.27 3.90
C ALA A 497 -18.16 -9.58 3.44
N ALA A 498 -19.40 -9.84 3.86
CA ALA A 498 -20.16 -11.04 3.45
C ALA A 498 -20.73 -10.92 2.04
N LEU A 499 -20.87 -9.72 1.50
CA LEU A 499 -21.39 -9.49 0.15
C LEU A 499 -20.28 -9.72 -0.88
N ARG A 500 -20.17 -10.95 -1.36
CA ARG A 500 -19.17 -11.39 -2.36
C ARG A 500 -19.56 -10.97 -3.78
N GLY A 501 -18.66 -11.20 -4.73
CA GLY A 501 -18.88 -10.90 -6.15
C GLY A 501 -18.87 -9.40 -6.43
N ALA A 502 -19.92 -8.88 -7.06
CA ALA A 502 -20.07 -7.48 -7.41
C ALA A 502 -21.39 -6.90 -6.90
N PRO A 503 -21.55 -6.71 -5.58
CA PRO A 503 -22.78 -6.14 -5.02
C PRO A 503 -23.06 -4.75 -5.62
N SER A 504 -24.33 -4.44 -5.83
CA SER A 504 -24.80 -3.16 -6.35
C SER A 504 -26.02 -2.65 -5.57
N ASN A 505 -26.36 -1.39 -5.76
CA ASN A 505 -27.50 -0.73 -5.13
C ASN A 505 -27.45 -0.70 -3.59
N HIS A 506 -26.28 -0.92 -3.00
CA HIS A 506 -26.05 -0.74 -1.57
C HIS A 506 -25.78 0.74 -1.23
N ILE A 507 -25.90 1.09 0.04
CA ILE A 507 -25.55 2.42 0.55
C ILE A 507 -24.22 2.32 1.31
N VAL A 508 -23.29 3.24 1.02
CA VAL A 508 -22.04 3.36 1.77
C VAL A 508 -22.22 4.37 2.90
N THR A 509 -22.20 3.89 4.14
CA THR A 509 -22.38 4.76 5.32
C THR A 509 -21.03 5.22 5.87
N ILE A 510 -20.83 6.53 5.94
CA ILE A 510 -19.66 7.16 6.57
C ILE A 510 -19.91 7.25 8.06
N ARG A 511 -19.02 6.64 8.87
CA ARG A 511 -19.12 6.58 10.34
C ARG A 511 -18.18 7.56 11.04
N GLU A 512 -17.07 7.90 10.39
CA GLU A 512 -16.06 8.80 10.93
C GLU A 512 -15.35 9.52 9.79
N VAL A 513 -14.86 10.73 10.05
CA VAL A 513 -14.02 11.50 9.12
C VAL A 513 -12.76 11.95 9.85
N ARG A 514 -11.60 11.74 9.24
CA ARG A 514 -10.30 12.15 9.77
C ARG A 514 -9.59 13.04 8.77
N LEU A 515 -9.02 14.13 9.26
CA LEU A 515 -8.15 15.00 8.47
C LEU A 515 -6.71 14.51 8.60
N ALA A 516 -6.09 14.14 7.50
CA ALA A 516 -4.65 13.92 7.38
C ALA A 516 -4.03 15.13 6.67
N ALA A 517 -3.88 16.23 7.42
CA ALA A 517 -3.52 17.54 6.86
C ALA A 517 -2.11 17.58 6.27
N GLY A 518 -1.17 16.85 6.87
CA GLY A 518 0.19 16.72 6.35
C GLY A 518 0.29 15.82 5.12
N ALA A 519 -0.45 14.73 5.11
CA ALA A 519 -0.57 13.84 3.95
C ALA A 519 -1.46 14.44 2.84
N GLU A 520 -2.27 15.44 3.17
CA GLU A 520 -3.17 16.17 2.28
C GLU A 520 -4.26 15.28 1.65
N PHE A 521 -4.94 14.50 2.49
CA PHE A 521 -6.18 13.79 2.12
C PHE A 521 -7.15 13.71 3.30
N ILE A 522 -8.41 13.43 3.00
CA ILE A 522 -9.48 13.23 3.99
C ILE A 522 -9.82 11.74 4.05
N VAL A 523 -9.67 11.13 5.22
CA VAL A 523 -10.08 9.74 5.43
C VAL A 523 -11.55 9.68 5.78
N MET A 524 -12.32 8.94 4.99
CA MET A 524 -13.74 8.66 5.26
C MET A 524 -13.90 7.19 5.64
N VAL A 525 -14.16 6.96 6.94
CA VAL A 525 -14.27 5.62 7.51
C VAL A 525 -15.69 5.10 7.32
N CYS A 526 -15.83 4.02 6.57
CA CYS A 526 -17.11 3.44 6.17
C CYS A 526 -17.33 2.03 6.72
N GLY A 527 -16.65 1.66 7.79
CA GLY A 527 -16.74 0.34 8.42
C GLY A 527 -15.86 0.23 9.64
N ASP A 528 -15.72 -0.97 10.18
CA ASP A 528 -14.83 -1.24 11.29
C ASP A 528 -13.40 -1.38 10.75
N VAL A 529 -12.66 -0.27 10.77
CA VAL A 529 -11.26 -0.23 10.31
C VAL A 529 -10.34 -0.23 11.52
N MET A 530 -9.48 -1.24 11.58
CA MET A 530 -8.52 -1.39 12.67
C MET A 530 -7.19 -0.71 12.34
N THR A 531 -6.84 0.30 13.11
CA THR A 531 -5.54 0.98 13.06
C THR A 531 -4.51 0.37 14.02
N MET A 532 -4.93 -0.54 14.89
CA MET A 532 -4.08 -1.40 15.71
C MET A 532 -4.63 -2.83 15.65
N PRO A 533 -4.13 -3.68 14.72
CA PRO A 533 -4.53 -5.08 14.63
C PRO A 533 -4.13 -5.86 15.89
N GLY A 534 -4.85 -6.95 16.18
CA GLY A 534 -4.44 -7.89 17.23
C GLY A 534 -3.76 -9.11 16.64
N LEU A 535 -2.94 -9.78 17.43
CA LEU A 535 -2.43 -11.10 17.09
C LEU A 535 -3.59 -12.10 17.03
N PRO A 536 -3.57 -13.07 16.07
CA PRO A 536 -4.55 -14.14 15.99
C PRO A 536 -4.36 -15.15 17.12
N LYS A 537 -5.28 -16.14 17.21
CA LYS A 537 -5.18 -17.20 18.22
C LYS A 537 -3.85 -17.98 18.14
N VAL A 538 -3.37 -18.24 16.92
CA VAL A 538 -2.05 -18.83 16.65
C VAL A 538 -1.33 -17.88 15.72
N PRO A 539 -0.46 -17.00 16.23
CA PRO A 539 0.30 -16.07 15.39
C PRO A 539 1.48 -16.77 14.71
N SER A 540 1.93 -16.22 13.58
CA SER A 540 3.12 -16.70 12.88
C SER A 540 4.37 -16.69 13.77
N ALA A 541 4.42 -15.80 14.75
CA ALA A 541 5.49 -15.68 15.74
C ALA A 541 5.83 -17.01 16.45
N VAL A 542 4.87 -17.93 16.62
CA VAL A 542 5.13 -19.22 17.28
C VAL A 542 5.90 -20.23 16.43
N ALA A 543 5.99 -19.98 15.12
CA ALA A 543 6.71 -20.82 14.17
C ALA A 543 8.07 -20.22 13.75
N ILE A 544 8.24 -18.92 13.96
CA ILE A 544 9.47 -18.21 13.58
C ILE A 544 10.52 -18.45 14.66
N ASP A 545 11.72 -18.90 14.25
CA ASP A 545 12.82 -19.19 15.15
C ASP A 545 14.17 -18.92 14.48
N VAL A 546 15.24 -19.02 15.23
CA VAL A 546 16.64 -18.92 14.77
C VAL A 546 17.36 -20.22 15.13
N ASP A 547 17.96 -20.87 14.14
CA ASP A 547 18.74 -22.09 14.37
C ASP A 547 20.12 -21.80 15.02
N ASP A 548 20.85 -22.85 15.40
CA ASP A 548 22.16 -22.75 16.05
C ASP A 548 23.22 -22.03 15.20
N ASN A 549 22.99 -21.85 13.91
CA ASN A 549 23.89 -21.15 12.98
C ASN A 549 23.45 -19.68 12.75
N GLY A 550 22.44 -19.22 13.46
CA GLY A 550 21.88 -17.87 13.30
C GLY A 550 20.98 -17.71 12.08
N LYS A 551 20.51 -18.80 11.48
CA LYS A 551 19.63 -18.81 10.32
C LYS A 551 18.16 -18.74 10.74
N ILE A 552 17.39 -17.87 10.12
CA ILE A 552 15.95 -17.75 10.39
C ILE A 552 15.22 -18.97 9.81
N VAL A 553 14.31 -19.54 10.57
CA VAL A 553 13.41 -20.63 10.17
C VAL A 553 11.96 -20.25 10.46
N GLY A 554 11.01 -20.86 9.75
CA GLY A 554 9.59 -20.62 9.97
C GLY A 554 9.06 -19.25 9.51
N LEU A 555 9.86 -18.49 8.80
CA LEU A 555 9.44 -17.22 8.19
C LEU A 555 8.88 -17.51 6.77
N PHE A 556 7.68 -18.10 6.71
CA PHE A 556 6.92 -18.51 5.52
C PHE A 556 7.48 -19.61 4.62
#